data_cfe35fa82b32e7de3edd73f5331b7991
#
_entry.id   cfe35fa82b32e7de3edd73f5331b7991
#
_cell.length_a   1.000
_cell.length_b   1.000
_cell.length_c   1.000
_cell.angle_alpha   90.00
_cell.angle_beta   90.00
_cell.angle_gamma   90.00
#
_symmetry.space_group_name_H-M   'P 1'
#
loop_
_entity.id
_entity.type
_entity.pdbx_description
1 polymer ?
#
loop_
_entity_poly.entity_id
_entity_poly.type
_entity_poly.pdbx_seq_one_letter_code
_entity_poly.pdbx_strand_id
1 'polypeptide(L)'
;MMRAAGVILAALLAGVVVFASGLATTSTHGQAQYASRAGQSAALFMQMMPVLTSPRCMNCHTATDFPRQDDDRHRHLMLIMRGADDQGSPALRCQACHLEANSPNSGVPGAPEWKLAPLSMAWEGLSAGALCRTILNPQKGKQTPDTIVAHMQTPLVQWAWSPGVDLDGKARTLPPVSSEAFIRLVRAWVDSGAWCP
;
A
#
# COMPACT_ATOMS: atom_id res chain seq x y z
N MET A 1 -12.25 -10.09 -91.74
CA MET A 1 -11.13 -9.13 -91.50
C MET A 1 -11.27 -8.58 -90.12
N MET A 2 -10.62 -9.18 -89.16
CA MET A 2 -9.35 -8.71 -88.50
C MET A 2 -9.54 -7.51 -87.57
N ARG A 3 -9.31 -7.84 -86.30
CA ARG A 3 -8.59 -7.09 -85.22
C ARG A 3 -9.39 -6.06 -84.45
N ALA A 4 -9.26 -5.96 -83.18
CA ALA A 4 -8.24 -6.26 -82.21
C ALA A 4 -8.84 -6.45 -80.82
N ALA A 5 -8.32 -7.44 -80.17
CA ALA A 5 -8.42 -7.57 -78.74
C ALA A 5 -7.29 -6.80 -78.08
N GLY A 6 -7.48 -6.41 -76.88
CA GLY A 6 -6.32 -6.18 -76.06
C GLY A 6 -6.35 -4.92 -75.17
N VAL A 7 -6.06 -5.19 -73.92
CA VAL A 7 -5.58 -4.25 -72.90
C VAL A 7 -6.68 -3.48 -72.12
N ILE A 8 -7.14 -4.07 -71.03
CA ILE A 8 -7.27 -3.43 -69.72
C ILE A 8 -7.28 -4.54 -68.64
N LEU A 9 -6.11 -4.89 -68.15
CA LEU A 9 -6.01 -5.65 -66.88
C LEU A 9 -4.64 -5.41 -66.26
N ALA A 10 -4.37 -4.26 -65.72
CA ALA A 10 -3.17 -4.02 -64.89
C ALA A 10 -3.26 -2.68 -64.15
N ALA A 11 -4.22 -2.49 -63.25
CA ALA A 11 -4.21 -1.36 -62.34
C ALA A 11 -5.06 -1.55 -61.05
N LEU A 12 -5.02 -2.71 -60.43
CA LEU A 12 -5.76 -2.93 -59.16
C LEU A 12 -4.99 -3.69 -58.08
N LEU A 13 -3.65 -3.64 -58.06
CA LEU A 13 -2.85 -4.37 -57.06
C LEU A 13 -1.86 -3.51 -56.26
N ALA A 14 -1.91 -2.18 -56.37
CA ALA A 14 -1.00 -1.28 -55.63
C ALA A 14 -1.62 -0.57 -54.41
N GLY A 15 -2.90 -0.79 -54.10
CA GLY A 15 -3.60 -0.03 -53.09
C GLY A 15 -3.74 -0.67 -51.69
N VAL A 16 -3.34 -1.94 -51.47
CA VAL A 16 -3.67 -2.68 -50.23
C VAL A 16 -2.51 -2.81 -49.26
N VAL A 17 -1.26 -2.48 -49.62
CA VAL A 17 -0.09 -2.75 -48.77
C VAL A 17 0.24 -1.60 -47.79
N VAL A 18 -0.35 -0.40 -47.90
CA VAL A 18 0.05 0.76 -47.10
C VAL A 18 -0.75 0.87 -45.78
N PHE A 19 -1.88 0.17 -45.59
CA PHE A 19 -2.71 0.30 -44.40
C PHE A 19 -2.37 -0.64 -43.23
N ALA A 20 -1.59 -1.71 -43.47
CA ALA A 20 -1.26 -2.69 -42.43
C ALA A 20 -0.08 -2.29 -41.52
N SER A 21 0.79 -1.37 -41.96
CA SER A 21 1.98 -0.98 -41.17
C SER A 21 1.73 0.08 -40.10
N GLY A 22 0.66 0.86 -40.21
CA GLY A 22 0.35 1.93 -39.26
C GLY A 22 -0.37 1.47 -37.98
N LEU A 23 -1.11 0.39 -38.03
CA LEU A 23 -1.87 -0.14 -36.87
C LEU A 23 -1.00 -0.94 -35.91
N ALA A 24 0.06 -1.58 -36.38
CA ALA A 24 0.95 -2.37 -35.53
C ALA A 24 1.92 -1.50 -34.70
N THR A 25 2.33 -0.35 -35.20
CA THR A 25 3.25 0.57 -34.50
C THR A 25 2.59 1.35 -33.38
N THR A 26 1.33 1.74 -33.50
CA THR A 26 0.59 2.41 -32.44
C THR A 26 0.28 1.49 -31.26
N SER A 27 0.03 0.21 -31.51
CA SER A 27 -0.22 -0.80 -30.47
C SER A 27 1.04 -1.09 -29.63
N THR A 28 2.21 -1.21 -30.24
CA THR A 28 3.47 -1.49 -29.52
C THR A 28 3.94 -0.30 -28.68
N HIS A 29 3.79 0.93 -29.15
CA HIS A 29 4.12 2.14 -28.36
C HIS A 29 3.21 2.29 -27.16
N GLY A 30 1.92 2.03 -27.27
CA GLY A 30 0.97 2.07 -26.16
C GLY A 30 1.30 1.04 -25.08
N GLN A 31 1.64 -0.18 -25.47
CA GLN A 31 2.03 -1.25 -24.54
C GLN A 31 3.34 -0.94 -23.82
N ALA A 32 4.34 -0.41 -24.50
CA ALA A 32 5.62 -0.04 -23.90
C ALA A 32 5.44 1.12 -22.89
N GLN A 33 4.63 2.10 -23.21
CA GLN A 33 4.35 3.23 -22.33
C GLN A 33 3.54 2.79 -21.09
N TYR A 34 2.57 1.89 -21.25
CA TYR A 34 1.82 1.29 -20.14
C TYR A 34 2.73 0.49 -19.20
N ALA A 35 3.57 -0.37 -19.74
CA ALA A 35 4.53 -1.15 -18.96
C ALA A 35 5.53 -0.25 -18.21
N SER A 36 5.97 0.85 -18.82
CA SER A 36 6.84 1.85 -18.17
C SER A 36 6.14 2.53 -16.98
N ARG A 37 4.87 2.92 -17.12
CA ARG A 37 4.10 3.51 -16.02
C ARG A 37 3.86 2.53 -14.88
N ALA A 38 3.49 1.29 -15.21
CA ALA A 38 3.30 0.24 -14.19
C ALA A 38 4.61 -0.02 -13.41
N GLY A 39 5.74 -0.10 -14.10
CA GLY A 39 7.05 -0.26 -13.48
C GLY A 39 7.44 0.91 -12.57
N GLN A 40 7.19 2.15 -12.99
CA GLN A 40 7.42 3.34 -12.17
C GLN A 40 6.54 3.36 -10.91
N SER A 41 5.26 3.04 -11.04
CA SER A 41 4.33 2.95 -9.93
C SER A 41 4.73 1.85 -8.95
N ALA A 42 5.09 0.66 -9.43
CA ALA A 42 5.59 -0.42 -8.60
C ALA A 42 6.88 -0.02 -7.85
N ALA A 43 7.77 0.74 -8.49
CA ALA A 43 8.98 1.26 -7.84
C ALA A 43 8.67 2.25 -6.71
N LEU A 44 7.62 3.07 -6.84
CA LEU A 44 7.14 3.92 -5.74
C LEU A 44 6.64 3.09 -4.56
N PHE A 45 5.91 2.00 -4.82
CA PHE A 45 5.50 1.09 -3.75
C PHE A 45 6.71 0.48 -3.02
N MET A 46 7.74 0.08 -3.75
CA MET A 46 8.98 -0.43 -3.14
C MET A 46 9.65 0.58 -2.22
N GLN A 47 9.58 1.89 -2.52
CA GLN A 47 10.10 2.94 -1.64
C GLN A 47 9.27 3.09 -0.35
N MET A 48 8.02 2.67 -0.33
CA MET A 48 7.17 2.67 0.87
C MET A 48 7.49 1.50 1.81
N MET A 49 8.07 0.40 1.30
CA MET A 49 8.29 -0.84 2.06
C MET A 49 9.03 -0.65 3.39
N PRO A 50 10.11 0.15 3.49
CA PRO A 50 10.80 0.34 4.76
C PRO A 50 9.91 0.94 5.87
N VAL A 51 8.91 1.76 5.51
CA VAL A 51 7.91 2.27 6.45
C VAL A 51 6.88 1.20 6.79
N LEU A 52 6.30 0.56 5.78
CA LEU A 52 5.26 -0.46 5.96
C LEU A 52 5.74 -1.66 6.78
N THR A 53 7.03 -1.97 6.72
CA THR A 53 7.65 -3.05 7.49
C THR A 53 8.30 -2.61 8.81
N SER A 54 8.20 -1.32 9.15
CA SER A 54 8.70 -0.84 10.44
C SER A 54 7.90 -1.41 11.61
N PRO A 55 8.48 -1.58 12.80
CA PRO A 55 7.75 -2.01 13.99
C PRO A 55 6.51 -1.16 14.27
N ARG A 56 6.58 0.14 13.97
CA ARG A 56 5.48 1.10 14.18
C ARG A 56 4.20 0.75 13.40
N CYS A 57 4.34 0.14 12.23
CA CYS A 57 3.21 -0.34 11.43
C CYS A 57 2.90 -1.80 11.75
N MET A 58 3.95 -2.62 11.81
CA MET A 58 3.82 -4.07 11.92
C MET A 58 3.29 -4.56 13.27
N ASN A 59 3.44 -3.77 14.35
CA ASN A 59 2.89 -4.14 15.66
C ASN A 59 1.36 -4.16 15.67
N CYS A 60 0.72 -3.29 14.88
CA CYS A 60 -0.73 -3.29 14.70
C CYS A 60 -1.19 -4.21 13.56
N HIS A 61 -0.39 -4.32 12.47
CA HIS A 61 -0.66 -5.19 11.32
C HIS A 61 -0.11 -6.62 11.52
N THR A 62 -0.24 -7.14 12.73
CA THR A 62 0.21 -8.50 13.12
C THR A 62 -0.78 -9.59 12.70
N ALA A 63 -0.27 -10.78 12.39
CA ALA A 63 -1.06 -11.98 12.11
C ALA A 63 -1.52 -12.71 13.37
N THR A 64 -1.13 -12.24 14.56
CA THR A 64 -1.44 -12.88 15.84
C THR A 64 -2.80 -12.42 16.38
N ASP A 65 -3.36 -13.22 17.28
CA ASP A 65 -4.55 -12.89 18.07
C ASP A 65 -4.27 -11.91 19.24
N PHE A 66 -3.06 -11.36 19.29
CA PHE A 66 -2.60 -10.39 20.28
C PHE A 66 -1.78 -9.29 19.58
N PRO A 67 -1.73 -8.06 20.13
CA PRO A 67 -0.87 -7.01 19.64
C PRO A 67 0.60 -7.31 19.89
N ARG A 68 1.47 -6.80 19.01
CA ARG A 68 2.91 -6.75 19.22
C ARG A 68 3.29 -5.41 19.85
N GLN A 69 4.44 -5.35 20.51
CA GLN A 69 4.93 -4.18 21.23
C GLN A 69 6.41 -3.95 20.96
N ASP A 70 6.81 -2.69 21.01
CA ASP A 70 8.16 -2.17 20.89
C ASP A 70 8.92 -2.54 19.59
N ASP A 71 10.20 -2.27 19.54
CA ASP A 71 10.98 -2.40 18.30
C ASP A 71 11.33 -3.86 17.98
N ASP A 72 11.43 -4.72 18.99
CA ASP A 72 11.65 -6.16 18.86
C ASP A 72 10.35 -6.94 18.58
N ARG A 73 9.21 -6.24 18.59
CA ARG A 73 7.90 -6.79 18.28
C ARG A 73 7.51 -8.00 19.14
N HIS A 74 7.90 -8.00 20.41
CA HIS A 74 7.46 -9.03 21.34
C HIS A 74 5.93 -8.96 21.56
N ARG A 75 5.38 -10.00 22.19
CA ARG A 75 3.96 -10.00 22.58
C ARG A 75 3.69 -8.86 23.55
N HIS A 76 2.58 -8.14 23.35
CA HIS A 76 2.15 -7.08 24.25
C HIS A 76 2.08 -7.61 25.69
N LEU A 77 2.63 -6.85 26.61
CA LEU A 77 2.59 -7.16 28.04
C LEU A 77 1.14 -7.23 28.54
N MET A 78 0.95 -7.74 29.76
CA MET A 78 -0.37 -7.94 30.38
C MET A 78 -1.27 -8.92 29.62
N LEU A 79 -0.73 -9.73 28.70
CA LEU A 79 -1.45 -10.75 27.94
C LEU A 79 -2.69 -10.20 27.20
N ILE A 80 -2.58 -8.97 26.67
CA ILE A 80 -3.65 -8.36 25.88
C ILE A 80 -3.96 -9.23 24.67
N MET A 81 -5.25 -9.41 24.40
CA MET A 81 -5.76 -10.14 23.25
C MET A 81 -6.39 -9.15 22.26
N ARG A 82 -6.43 -9.52 20.98
CA ARG A 82 -7.06 -8.73 19.90
C ARG A 82 -8.54 -8.43 20.19
N GLY A 83 -9.29 -9.41 20.67
CA GLY A 83 -10.75 -9.32 20.77
C GLY A 83 -11.46 -9.42 19.43
N ALA A 84 -12.78 -9.48 19.46
CA ALA A 84 -13.60 -9.68 18.26
C ALA A 84 -13.63 -8.48 17.31
N ASP A 85 -13.37 -7.29 17.82
CA ASP A 85 -13.43 -6.00 17.11
C ASP A 85 -12.07 -5.29 17.00
N ASP A 86 -10.97 -6.04 17.22
CA ASP A 86 -9.59 -5.55 17.16
C ASP A 86 -9.25 -4.50 18.24
N GLN A 87 -10.10 -4.31 19.26
CA GLN A 87 -9.99 -3.28 20.29
C GLN A 87 -9.73 -3.84 21.69
N GLY A 88 -9.22 -5.09 21.78
CA GLY A 88 -9.02 -5.78 23.04
C GLY A 88 -10.21 -6.64 23.46
N SER A 89 -10.03 -7.46 24.49
CA SER A 89 -11.12 -8.26 25.06
C SER A 89 -12.15 -7.39 25.78
N PRO A 90 -13.39 -7.87 25.97
CA PRO A 90 -14.40 -7.10 26.72
C PRO A 90 -13.97 -6.71 28.14
N ALA A 91 -13.15 -7.57 28.78
CA ALA A 91 -12.64 -7.31 30.13
C ALA A 91 -11.44 -6.34 30.15
N LEU A 92 -10.73 -6.16 29.04
CA LEU A 92 -9.54 -5.32 28.95
C LEU A 92 -9.41 -4.73 27.56
N ARG A 93 -10.04 -3.57 27.38
CA ARG A 93 -10.05 -2.81 26.13
C ARG A 93 -8.74 -2.06 25.93
N CYS A 94 -8.32 -1.87 24.71
CA CYS A 94 -7.14 -1.07 24.36
C CYS A 94 -7.22 0.34 24.97
N GLN A 95 -8.37 0.98 24.88
CA GLN A 95 -8.61 2.34 25.38
C GLN A 95 -8.60 2.45 26.91
N ALA A 96 -8.58 1.34 27.65
CA ALA A 96 -8.38 1.39 29.10
C ALA A 96 -7.00 1.96 29.49
N CYS A 97 -6.01 1.81 28.60
CA CYS A 97 -4.65 2.30 28.81
C CYS A 97 -4.21 3.28 27.71
N HIS A 98 -4.58 3.02 26.45
CA HIS A 98 -4.22 3.87 25.31
C HIS A 98 -5.27 4.96 25.11
N LEU A 99 -4.97 6.15 25.61
CA LEU A 99 -5.85 7.31 25.56
C LEU A 99 -5.66 8.10 24.25
N GLU A 100 -6.20 9.31 24.17
CA GLU A 100 -6.17 10.17 22.98
C GLU A 100 -4.77 10.67 22.59
N ALA A 101 -3.78 10.54 23.49
CA ALA A 101 -2.40 10.94 23.27
C ALA A 101 -1.44 10.10 24.13
N ASN A 102 -0.15 10.12 23.78
CA ASN A 102 0.89 9.50 24.59
C ASN A 102 0.86 10.03 26.01
N SER A 103 0.92 9.12 27.01
CA SER A 103 1.05 9.51 28.40
C SER A 103 2.48 9.95 28.71
N PRO A 104 2.70 11.20 29.13
CA PRO A 104 4.04 11.70 29.44
C PRO A 104 4.65 11.06 30.70
N ASN A 105 3.81 10.52 31.59
CA ASN A 105 4.25 9.97 32.87
C ASN A 105 4.53 8.46 32.81
N SER A 106 3.69 7.71 32.09
CA SER A 106 3.80 6.24 32.02
C SER A 106 4.48 5.72 30.75
N GLY A 107 4.71 6.59 29.76
CA GLY A 107 5.21 6.17 28.46
C GLY A 107 4.22 5.37 27.62
N VAL A 108 3.00 5.11 28.12
CA VAL A 108 1.96 4.40 27.37
C VAL A 108 1.60 5.22 26.12
N PRO A 109 1.70 4.63 24.93
CA PRO A 109 1.32 5.32 23.70
C PRO A 109 -0.20 5.53 23.63
N GLY A 110 -0.62 6.58 22.92
CA GLY A 110 -2.01 6.87 22.72
C GLY A 110 -2.28 7.68 21.47
N ALA A 111 -3.43 7.42 20.88
CA ALA A 111 -4.04 8.17 19.79
C ALA A 111 -5.54 7.87 19.77
N PRO A 112 -6.37 8.75 19.17
CA PRO A 112 -7.78 8.46 18.96
C PRO A 112 -8.00 7.12 18.26
N GLU A 113 -9.03 6.40 18.68
CA GLU A 113 -9.41 5.09 18.09
C GLU A 113 -8.32 4.01 18.16
N TRP A 114 -7.53 3.97 19.23
CA TRP A 114 -6.47 2.97 19.40
C TRP A 114 -7.00 1.55 19.28
N LYS A 115 -6.53 0.84 18.24
CA LYS A 115 -6.93 -0.55 17.93
C LYS A 115 -5.91 -1.22 17.01
N LEU A 116 -5.99 -2.54 16.89
CA LEU A 116 -5.27 -3.27 15.85
C LEU A 116 -5.90 -3.05 14.47
N ALA A 117 -5.12 -3.21 13.44
CA ALA A 117 -5.65 -3.43 12.10
C ALA A 117 -6.43 -4.75 12.07
N PRO A 118 -7.51 -4.87 11.27
CA PRO A 118 -8.24 -6.14 11.18
C PRO A 118 -7.31 -7.26 10.72
N LEU A 119 -7.57 -8.49 11.16
CA LEU A 119 -6.72 -9.64 10.87
C LEU A 119 -6.55 -9.88 9.35
N SER A 120 -7.55 -9.49 8.55
CA SER A 120 -7.46 -9.49 7.08
C SER A 120 -6.36 -8.56 6.54
N MET A 121 -5.90 -7.60 7.34
CA MET A 121 -4.81 -6.65 7.05
C MET A 121 -3.53 -6.99 7.82
N ALA A 122 -3.32 -8.25 8.17
CA ALA A 122 -2.04 -8.71 8.65
C ALA A 122 -1.00 -8.69 7.52
N TRP A 123 0.21 -8.19 7.83
CA TRP A 123 1.28 -8.00 6.84
C TRP A 123 2.49 -8.90 7.05
N GLU A 124 2.55 -9.61 8.15
CA GLU A 124 3.66 -10.50 8.49
C GLU A 124 3.88 -11.56 7.41
N GLY A 125 5.12 -11.71 6.97
CA GLY A 125 5.52 -12.70 5.97
C GLY A 125 5.10 -12.39 4.52
N LEU A 126 4.44 -11.26 4.26
CA LEU A 126 4.04 -10.89 2.90
C LEU A 126 5.23 -10.33 2.10
N SER A 127 5.37 -10.78 0.85
CA SER A 127 6.21 -10.09 -0.13
C SER A 127 5.63 -8.71 -0.45
N ALA A 128 6.45 -7.80 -1.01
CA ALA A 128 6.01 -6.47 -1.40
C ALA A 128 4.77 -6.51 -2.32
N GLY A 129 4.78 -7.41 -3.31
CA GLY A 129 3.64 -7.58 -4.21
C GLY A 129 2.39 -8.11 -3.50
N ALA A 130 2.55 -9.05 -2.56
CA ALA A 130 1.43 -9.57 -1.78
C ALA A 130 0.87 -8.50 -0.83
N LEU A 131 1.74 -7.71 -0.18
CA LEU A 131 1.35 -6.60 0.68
C LEU A 131 0.59 -5.53 -0.11
N CYS A 132 1.10 -5.12 -1.27
CA CYS A 132 0.44 -4.16 -2.15
C CYS A 132 -0.97 -4.63 -2.52
N ARG A 133 -1.12 -5.86 -2.98
CA ARG A 133 -2.44 -6.43 -3.31
C ARG A 133 -3.36 -6.55 -2.08
N THR A 134 -2.80 -6.77 -0.90
CA THR A 134 -3.58 -6.78 0.36
C THR A 134 -4.10 -5.39 0.68
N ILE A 135 -3.28 -4.36 0.57
CA ILE A 135 -3.67 -2.96 0.79
C ILE A 135 -4.78 -2.53 -0.18
N LEU A 136 -4.66 -2.90 -1.46
CA LEU A 136 -5.63 -2.54 -2.50
C LEU A 136 -6.90 -3.39 -2.49
N ASN A 137 -6.97 -4.43 -1.65
CA ASN A 137 -8.15 -5.27 -1.59
C ASN A 137 -9.22 -4.67 -0.67
N PRO A 138 -10.33 -4.13 -1.21
CA PRO A 138 -11.37 -3.47 -0.40
C PRO A 138 -12.09 -4.42 0.56
N GLN A 139 -12.03 -5.73 0.32
CA GLN A 139 -12.60 -6.73 1.23
C GLN A 139 -11.73 -6.95 2.47
N LYS A 140 -10.45 -6.54 2.43
CA LYS A 140 -9.53 -6.69 3.56
C LYS A 140 -9.44 -5.44 4.42
N GLY A 141 -9.03 -4.31 3.84
CA GLY A 141 -8.74 -3.07 4.56
C GLY A 141 -9.81 -2.00 4.47
N LYS A 142 -10.83 -2.20 3.65
CA LYS A 142 -11.87 -1.20 3.34
C LYS A 142 -11.33 0.10 2.75
N GLN A 143 -10.05 0.12 2.34
CA GLN A 143 -9.43 1.25 1.66
C GLN A 143 -9.44 1.04 0.16
N THR A 144 -9.55 2.12 -0.57
CA THR A 144 -9.41 2.20 -2.03
C THR A 144 -8.23 3.12 -2.36
N PRO A 145 -7.73 3.15 -3.60
CA PRO A 145 -6.74 4.14 -3.99
C PRO A 145 -7.14 5.58 -3.64
N ASP A 146 -8.42 5.91 -3.73
CA ASP A 146 -8.93 7.26 -3.43
C ASP A 146 -8.92 7.60 -1.93
N THR A 147 -9.11 6.59 -1.06
CA THR A 147 -9.23 6.81 0.40
C THR A 147 -7.93 6.54 1.15
N ILE A 148 -6.97 5.82 0.56
CA ILE A 148 -5.77 5.40 1.28
C ILE A 148 -4.90 6.58 1.72
N VAL A 149 -4.83 7.64 0.93
CA VAL A 149 -4.06 8.86 1.29
C VAL A 149 -4.67 9.53 2.53
N ALA A 150 -6.00 9.60 2.61
CA ALA A 150 -6.69 10.13 3.77
C ALA A 150 -6.49 9.21 4.99
N HIS A 151 -6.52 7.89 4.80
CA HIS A 151 -6.24 6.93 5.86
C HIS A 151 -4.84 7.12 6.45
N MET A 152 -3.84 7.37 5.64
CA MET A 152 -2.48 7.66 6.12
C MET A 152 -2.40 8.93 6.99
N GLN A 153 -3.39 9.80 6.92
CA GLN A 153 -3.46 11.05 7.71
C GLN A 153 -4.31 10.93 8.97
N THR A 154 -4.89 9.77 9.26
CA THR A 154 -5.67 9.59 10.50
C THR A 154 -4.77 9.66 11.73
N PRO A 155 -5.26 10.14 12.89
CA PRO A 155 -4.45 10.27 14.10
C PRO A 155 -3.77 8.96 14.52
N LEU A 156 -4.45 7.82 14.41
CA LEU A 156 -3.90 6.51 14.76
C LEU A 156 -2.70 6.14 13.86
N VAL A 157 -2.78 6.38 12.56
CA VAL A 157 -1.66 6.11 11.63
C VAL A 157 -0.53 7.12 11.86
N GLN A 158 -0.85 8.39 12.09
CA GLN A 158 0.13 9.45 12.36
C GLN A 158 0.90 9.22 13.67
N TRP A 159 0.32 8.49 14.61
CA TRP A 159 1.03 8.07 15.81
C TRP A 159 2.33 7.30 15.49
N ALA A 160 2.43 6.62 14.37
CA ALA A 160 3.65 5.90 13.99
C ALA A 160 4.90 6.79 13.98
N TRP A 161 4.76 8.10 13.78
CA TRP A 161 5.83 9.09 13.81
C TRP A 161 5.89 9.88 15.13
N SER A 162 5.04 9.54 16.10
CA SER A 162 5.05 10.18 17.40
C SER A 162 6.27 9.71 18.21
N PRO A 163 7.06 10.63 18.81
CA PRO A 163 8.14 10.24 19.71
C PRO A 163 7.60 9.55 20.95
N GLY A 164 8.42 8.77 21.61
CA GLY A 164 8.07 8.08 22.84
C GLY A 164 9.17 7.11 23.25
N VAL A 165 9.05 6.59 24.46
CA VAL A 165 9.98 5.61 25.01
C VAL A 165 9.26 4.28 25.26
N ASP A 166 9.99 3.18 25.25
CA ASP A 166 9.54 1.89 25.72
C ASP A 166 9.56 1.82 27.27
N LEU A 167 9.27 0.68 27.85
CA LEU A 167 9.23 0.49 29.32
C LEU A 167 10.60 0.61 29.97
N ASP A 168 11.67 0.43 29.21
CA ASP A 168 13.05 0.57 29.68
C ASP A 168 13.57 2.01 29.54
N GLY A 169 12.72 2.93 29.08
CA GLY A 169 13.06 4.33 28.85
C GLY A 169 13.85 4.56 27.54
N LYS A 170 14.01 3.55 26.70
CA LYS A 170 14.66 3.66 25.40
C LYS A 170 13.72 4.29 24.38
N ALA A 171 14.22 5.23 23.59
CA ALA A 171 13.45 5.84 22.52
C ALA A 171 13.01 4.78 21.49
N ARG A 172 11.72 4.74 21.19
CA ARG A 172 11.17 3.87 20.13
C ARG A 172 11.63 4.36 18.77
N THR A 173 12.09 3.43 17.93
CA THR A 173 12.52 3.73 16.57
C THR A 173 11.37 4.29 15.74
N LEU A 174 11.58 5.44 15.11
CA LEU A 174 10.64 6.02 14.16
C LEU A 174 10.77 5.36 12.77
N PRO A 175 9.73 5.43 11.93
CA PRO A 175 9.85 5.04 10.53
C PRO A 175 10.99 5.81 9.83
N PRO A 176 11.65 5.21 8.81
CA PRO A 176 12.91 5.74 8.25
C PRO A 176 12.76 7.03 7.43
N VAL A 177 11.52 7.44 7.13
CA VAL A 177 11.22 8.71 6.46
C VAL A 177 10.15 9.47 7.24
N SER A 178 10.08 10.79 7.07
CA SER A 178 9.05 11.58 7.76
C SER A 178 7.63 11.22 7.27
N SER A 179 6.63 11.51 8.11
CA SER A 179 5.22 11.31 7.78
C SER A 179 4.84 12.01 6.46
N GLU A 180 5.25 13.25 6.28
CA GLU A 180 4.95 14.03 5.08
C GLU A 180 5.60 13.41 3.83
N ALA A 181 6.84 12.91 3.96
CA ALA A 181 7.53 12.24 2.85
C ALA A 181 6.81 10.93 2.49
N PHE A 182 6.38 10.17 3.49
CA PHE A 182 5.62 8.94 3.26
C PHE A 182 4.26 9.21 2.61
N ILE A 183 3.51 10.21 3.08
CA ILE A 183 2.23 10.60 2.47
C ILE A 183 2.42 11.03 1.01
N ARG A 184 3.51 11.77 0.70
CA ARG A 184 3.84 12.12 -0.70
C ARG A 184 4.12 10.88 -1.55
N LEU A 185 4.82 9.88 -1.02
CA LEU A 185 5.07 8.61 -1.71
C LEU A 185 3.75 7.86 -1.99
N VAL A 186 2.89 7.75 -0.98
CA VAL A 186 1.57 7.10 -1.14
C VAL A 186 0.74 7.82 -2.21
N ARG A 187 0.69 9.15 -2.18
CA ARG A 187 -0.02 9.94 -3.18
C ARG A 187 0.55 9.72 -4.59
N ALA A 188 1.87 9.82 -4.75
CA ALA A 188 2.52 9.60 -6.04
C ALA A 188 2.26 8.17 -6.58
N TRP A 189 2.26 7.16 -5.69
CA TRP A 189 1.91 5.80 -6.07
C TRP A 189 0.46 5.69 -6.54
N VAL A 190 -0.49 6.27 -5.81
CA VAL A 190 -1.92 6.30 -6.20
C VAL A 190 -2.10 7.03 -7.53
N ASP A 191 -1.54 8.23 -7.69
CA ASP A 191 -1.66 9.05 -8.89
C ASP A 191 -1.04 8.38 -10.13
N SER A 192 -0.05 7.51 -9.95
CA SER A 192 0.58 6.73 -11.02
C SER A 192 -0.19 5.45 -11.39
N GLY A 193 -1.31 5.15 -10.72
CA GLY A 193 -2.19 4.02 -11.00
C GLY A 193 -2.12 2.88 -9.98
N ALA A 194 -1.43 3.05 -8.86
CA ALA A 194 -1.35 2.11 -7.74
C ALA A 194 -0.93 0.68 -8.15
N TRP A 195 0.04 0.56 -9.07
CA TRP A 195 0.53 -0.74 -9.52
C TRP A 195 1.39 -1.42 -8.46
N CYS A 196 1.22 -2.73 -8.36
CA CYS A 196 1.99 -3.58 -7.45
C CYS A 196 3.26 -4.13 -8.12
N PRO A 197 4.37 -4.31 -7.36
CA PRO A 197 5.54 -5.02 -7.81
C PRO A 197 5.31 -6.52 -7.97
#